data_ef655403a1f4239e7eb69975ec2546b2
#
_entry.id   ef655403a1f4239e7eb69975ec2546b2
#
_cell.length_a   1.000
_cell.length_b   1.000
_cell.length_c   1.000
_cell.angle_alpha   90.00
_cell.angle_beta   90.00
_cell.angle_gamma   90.00
#
_symmetry.space_group_name_H-M   'P 1'
#
loop_
_entity.id
_entity.type
_entity.pdbx_description
1 polymer ?
#
loop_
_entity_poly.entity_id
_entity_poly.type
_entity_poly.pdbx_seq_one_letter_code
_entity_poly.pdbx_strand_id
1 'polypeptide(L)'
;MTLARRIHPAWIVLGAVTLCMMTGSGLRSIFGVYIKPMEAEFGWGRGALSSAAAISLLLLGAAGPLVGRLADRWGPKRVILVSLLMLGSGAIGAAFVQKLWHVYVTTGLFMALGAGGVAMTTGATVTARWFEARRGVAMGIAAGGMSAGQLIVIPLAMALTLWFGWRMSFLWLGAGLLVFVLPMALWLVRNDPEERGLRPYGATGPAQTAAQVTAVQKAGRVSVLEAMRVPQFWLLMATFFVCGYTSNGVVLTHFMPHALEHNFSELQASTALGVMGAMNVLGTIGSGWLCDRLGRRGPLAT
;
A
#
# COMPACT_ATOMS: atom_id res chain seq x y z
N MET A 1 3.84 -0.07 -42.27
CA MET A 1 2.65 0.28 -41.47
C MET A 1 2.89 -0.18 -40.02
N THR A 2 3.35 0.71 -39.19
CA THR A 2 3.70 0.49 -37.78
C THR A 2 2.43 0.37 -36.97
N LEU A 3 2.05 -0.84 -36.64
CA LEU A 3 1.06 -1.11 -35.57
C LEU A 3 1.65 -0.61 -34.25
N ALA A 4 1.36 0.62 -33.89
CA ALA A 4 1.54 1.09 -32.53
C ALA A 4 0.82 0.09 -31.63
N ARG A 5 1.56 -0.73 -30.89
CA ARG A 5 1.07 -1.69 -29.90
C ARG A 5 0.30 -0.89 -28.85
N ARG A 6 -1.01 -0.71 -29.06
CA ARG A 6 -1.85 -0.02 -28.07
C ARG A 6 -1.73 -0.77 -26.76
N ILE A 7 -1.20 -0.08 -25.75
CA ILE A 7 -1.07 -0.61 -24.39
C ILE A 7 -2.45 -1.07 -23.95
N HIS A 8 -2.58 -2.34 -23.55
CA HIS A 8 -3.86 -2.86 -23.11
C HIS A 8 -4.33 -2.08 -21.86
N PRO A 9 -5.60 -1.63 -21.79
CA PRO A 9 -6.10 -0.80 -20.70
C PRO A 9 -5.89 -1.38 -19.29
N ALA A 10 -5.75 -2.70 -19.16
CA ALA A 10 -5.39 -3.36 -17.89
C ALA A 10 -4.10 -2.78 -17.28
N TRP A 11 -3.08 -2.46 -18.08
CA TRP A 11 -1.83 -1.87 -17.61
C TRP A 11 -1.99 -0.43 -17.13
N ILE A 12 -2.92 0.33 -17.75
CA ILE A 12 -3.23 1.69 -17.32
C ILE A 12 -3.94 1.66 -15.97
N VAL A 13 -4.91 0.75 -15.79
CA VAL A 13 -5.60 0.56 -14.50
C VAL A 13 -4.61 0.10 -13.43
N LEU A 14 -3.73 -0.85 -13.75
CA LEU A 14 -2.69 -1.29 -12.84
C LEU A 14 -1.77 -0.13 -12.42
N GLY A 15 -1.31 0.69 -13.37
CA GLY A 15 -0.48 1.86 -13.09
C GLY A 15 -1.18 2.85 -12.15
N ALA A 16 -2.47 3.11 -12.39
CA ALA A 16 -3.27 3.99 -11.52
C ALA A 16 -3.43 3.42 -10.10
N VAL A 17 -3.71 2.11 -9.97
CA VAL A 17 -3.82 1.45 -8.66
C VAL A 17 -2.46 1.42 -7.96
N THR A 18 -1.38 1.13 -8.70
CA THR A 18 -0.01 1.15 -8.16
C THR A 18 0.34 2.55 -7.61
N LEU A 19 -0.02 3.62 -8.31
CA LEU A 19 0.19 4.99 -7.81
C LEU A 19 -0.64 5.29 -6.55
N CYS A 20 -1.89 4.80 -6.48
CA CYS A 20 -2.69 4.90 -5.25
C CYS A 20 -2.04 4.16 -4.08
N MET A 21 -1.52 2.94 -4.31
CA MET A 21 -0.82 2.15 -3.30
C MET A 21 0.51 2.80 -2.89
N MET A 22 1.24 3.38 -3.85
CA MET A 22 2.48 4.12 -3.65
C MET A 22 2.26 5.31 -2.72
N THR A 23 1.28 6.15 -3.02
CA THR A 23 0.95 7.32 -2.20
C THR A 23 0.40 6.92 -0.82
N GLY A 24 -0.44 5.89 -0.76
CA GLY A 24 -0.98 5.37 0.49
C GLY A 24 0.10 4.84 1.45
N SER A 25 1.01 4.02 0.93
CA SER A 25 2.14 3.50 1.68
C SER A 25 3.11 4.61 2.10
N GLY A 26 3.42 5.53 1.19
CA GLY A 26 4.29 6.68 1.45
C GLY A 26 3.75 7.57 2.55
N LEU A 27 2.51 8.07 2.42
CA LEU A 27 1.90 8.96 3.42
C LEU A 27 1.77 8.30 4.80
N ARG A 28 1.47 7.01 4.86
CA ARG A 28 1.45 6.31 6.13
C ARG A 28 2.82 6.31 6.82
N SER A 29 3.89 6.19 6.05
CA SER A 29 5.25 6.03 6.58
C SER A 29 5.92 7.33 7.00
N ILE A 30 5.37 8.51 6.64
CA ILE A 30 5.98 9.81 6.99
C ILE A 30 5.83 10.21 8.45
N PHE A 31 4.94 9.58 9.21
CA PHE A 31 4.70 9.95 10.61
C PHE A 31 5.99 9.95 11.44
N GLY A 32 6.90 9.01 11.19
CA GLY A 32 8.21 8.95 11.85
C GLY A 32 9.06 10.20 11.65
N VAL A 33 8.95 10.88 10.50
CA VAL A 33 9.67 12.14 10.19
C VAL A 33 9.21 13.28 11.08
N TYR A 34 7.93 13.28 11.48
CA TYR A 34 7.30 14.38 12.20
C TYR A 34 7.32 14.23 13.72
N ILE A 35 7.76 13.10 14.26
CA ILE A 35 7.82 12.87 15.71
C ILE A 35 8.72 13.93 16.39
N LYS A 36 9.95 14.13 15.89
CA LYS A 36 10.87 15.10 16.47
C LYS A 36 10.36 16.56 16.42
N PRO A 37 9.86 17.07 15.27
CA PRO A 37 9.23 18.40 15.21
C PRO A 37 8.04 18.55 16.16
N MET A 38 7.19 17.54 16.31
CA MET A 38 6.07 17.57 17.24
C MET A 38 6.51 17.55 18.71
N GLU A 39 7.51 16.76 19.05
CA GLU A 39 8.12 16.78 20.39
C GLU A 39 8.64 18.17 20.73
N ALA A 40 9.36 18.81 19.80
CA ALA A 40 9.95 20.13 20.02
C ALA A 40 8.89 21.23 20.18
N GLU A 41 7.78 21.16 19.43
CA GLU A 41 6.73 22.18 19.45
C GLU A 41 5.77 22.06 20.64
N PHE A 42 5.36 20.82 20.98
CA PHE A 42 4.32 20.59 21.99
C PHE A 42 4.84 20.03 23.32
N GLY A 43 6.10 19.60 23.39
CA GLY A 43 6.65 18.95 24.57
C GLY A 43 6.04 17.58 24.87
N TRP A 44 5.35 16.96 23.91
CA TRP A 44 4.76 15.62 24.12
C TRP A 44 5.86 14.57 24.15
N GLY A 45 5.80 13.69 25.16
CA GLY A 45 6.78 12.60 25.26
C GLY A 45 6.68 11.63 24.09
N ARG A 46 7.83 11.04 23.68
CA ARG A 46 7.91 10.03 22.62
C ARG A 46 6.95 8.88 22.78
N GLY A 47 6.71 8.44 24.03
CA GLY A 47 5.77 7.36 24.32
C GLY A 47 4.35 7.67 23.84
N ALA A 48 3.90 8.92 24.05
CA ALA A 48 2.56 9.36 23.62
C ALA A 48 2.43 9.41 22.07
N LEU A 49 3.46 9.87 21.37
CA LEU A 49 3.47 9.88 19.91
C LEU A 49 3.62 8.46 19.32
N SER A 50 4.47 7.63 19.94
CA SER A 50 4.64 6.23 19.52
C SER A 50 3.38 5.39 19.73
N SER A 51 2.56 5.70 20.76
CA SER A 51 1.27 5.03 20.95
C SER A 51 0.27 5.35 19.83
N ALA A 52 0.30 6.56 19.25
CA ALA A 52 -0.48 6.88 18.06
C ALA A 52 -0.06 6.02 16.85
N ALA A 53 1.25 5.81 16.66
CA ALA A 53 1.76 4.91 15.63
C ALA A 53 1.35 3.45 15.87
N ALA A 54 1.38 2.97 17.12
CA ALA A 54 0.94 1.62 17.47
C ALA A 54 -0.55 1.42 17.20
N ILE A 55 -1.40 2.38 17.58
CA ILE A 55 -2.84 2.35 17.28
C ILE A 55 -3.07 2.35 15.76
N SER A 56 -2.30 3.16 15.00
CA SER A 56 -2.36 3.16 13.54
C SER A 56 -2.06 1.78 12.95
N LEU A 57 -1.06 1.06 13.45
CA LEU A 57 -0.73 -0.30 13.01
C LEU A 57 -1.82 -1.31 13.36
N LEU A 58 -2.41 -1.23 14.54
CA LEU A 58 -3.53 -2.09 14.95
C LEU A 58 -4.75 -1.87 14.06
N LEU A 59 -5.11 -0.60 13.81
CA LEU A 59 -6.23 -0.25 12.94
C LEU A 59 -5.99 -0.65 11.49
N LEU A 60 -4.77 -0.51 10.99
CA LEU A 60 -4.38 -0.98 9.66
C LEU A 60 -4.57 -2.50 9.52
N GLY A 61 -4.13 -3.27 10.51
CA GLY A 61 -4.33 -4.72 10.54
C GLY A 61 -5.81 -5.11 10.59
N ALA A 62 -6.58 -4.48 11.48
CA ALA A 62 -8.01 -4.70 11.62
C ALA A 62 -8.80 -4.26 10.38
N ALA A 63 -8.33 -3.24 9.66
CA ALA A 63 -8.96 -2.76 8.43
C ALA A 63 -8.92 -3.78 7.29
N GLY A 64 -7.90 -4.66 7.24
CA GLY A 64 -7.73 -5.62 6.13
C GLY A 64 -8.97 -6.46 5.82
N PRO A 65 -9.53 -7.22 6.76
CA PRO A 65 -10.76 -7.99 6.55
C PRO A 65 -11.98 -7.13 6.23
N LEU A 66 -12.09 -5.94 6.81
CA LEU A 66 -13.17 -4.99 6.55
C LEU A 66 -13.09 -4.46 5.12
N VAL A 67 -11.91 -3.98 4.72
CA VAL A 67 -11.63 -3.49 3.38
C VAL A 67 -11.88 -4.57 2.33
N GLY A 68 -11.45 -5.81 2.58
CA GLY A 68 -11.73 -6.94 1.68
C GLY A 68 -13.23 -7.12 1.46
N ARG A 69 -14.04 -7.16 2.53
CA ARG A 69 -15.49 -7.27 2.44
C ARG A 69 -16.15 -6.09 1.71
N LEU A 70 -15.67 -4.86 1.97
CA LEU A 70 -16.16 -3.66 1.29
C LEU A 70 -15.79 -3.67 -0.20
N ALA A 71 -14.58 -4.10 -0.56
CA ALA A 71 -14.14 -4.23 -1.94
C ALA A 71 -14.95 -5.28 -2.72
N ASP A 72 -15.35 -6.37 -2.04
CA ASP A 72 -16.24 -7.39 -2.63
C ASP A 72 -17.65 -6.88 -2.82
N ARG A 73 -18.17 -6.07 -1.90
CA ARG A 73 -19.56 -5.58 -1.93
C ARG A 73 -19.75 -4.35 -2.81
N TRP A 74 -18.86 -3.37 -2.72
CA TRP A 74 -18.99 -2.06 -3.39
C TRP A 74 -18.07 -1.90 -4.59
N GLY A 75 -17.20 -2.87 -4.81
CA GLY A 75 -16.14 -2.82 -5.83
C GLY A 75 -14.88 -2.09 -5.34
N PRO A 76 -13.71 -2.49 -5.85
CA PRO A 76 -12.41 -1.93 -5.43
C PRO A 76 -12.27 -0.43 -5.72
N LYS A 77 -12.87 0.08 -6.78
CA LYS A 77 -12.82 1.51 -7.13
C LYS A 77 -13.36 2.40 -6.01
N ARG A 78 -14.57 2.11 -5.50
CA ARG A 78 -15.19 2.92 -4.44
C ARG A 78 -14.36 2.87 -3.16
N VAL A 79 -13.83 1.71 -2.82
CA VAL A 79 -12.96 1.54 -1.65
C VAL A 79 -11.70 2.37 -1.80
N ILE A 80 -11.01 2.33 -2.94
CA ILE A 80 -9.83 3.16 -3.23
C ILE A 80 -10.16 4.65 -3.06
N LEU A 81 -11.27 5.13 -3.65
CA LEU A 81 -11.63 6.55 -3.60
C LEU A 81 -11.93 7.03 -2.19
N VAL A 82 -12.74 6.29 -1.42
CA VAL A 82 -13.03 6.62 -0.02
C VAL A 82 -11.74 6.60 0.81
N SER A 83 -10.87 5.63 0.56
CA SER A 83 -9.60 5.49 1.26
C SER A 83 -8.63 6.63 0.96
N LEU A 84 -8.54 7.08 -0.29
CA LEU A 84 -7.75 8.26 -0.67
C LEU A 84 -8.31 9.54 -0.04
N LEU A 85 -9.64 9.70 0.01
CA LEU A 85 -10.28 10.82 0.71
C LEU A 85 -9.95 10.81 2.20
N MET A 86 -10.07 9.66 2.87
CA MET A 86 -9.72 9.52 4.29
C MET A 86 -8.23 9.83 4.53
N LEU A 87 -7.35 9.30 3.68
CA LEU A 87 -5.91 9.49 3.80
C LEU A 87 -5.53 10.95 3.61
N GLY A 88 -6.04 11.61 2.56
CA GLY A 88 -5.77 13.01 2.26
C GLY A 88 -6.35 13.97 3.28
N SER A 89 -7.61 13.75 3.70
CA SER A 89 -8.23 14.56 4.76
C SER A 89 -7.55 14.36 6.11
N GLY A 90 -7.12 13.14 6.43
CA GLY A 90 -6.32 12.86 7.62
C GLY A 90 -4.98 13.58 7.60
N ALA A 91 -4.27 13.61 6.46
CA ALA A 91 -3.02 14.34 6.30
C ALA A 91 -3.23 15.86 6.42
N ILE A 92 -4.26 16.43 5.76
CA ILE A 92 -4.60 17.84 5.90
C ILE A 92 -4.98 18.16 7.36
N GLY A 93 -5.81 17.34 7.99
CA GLY A 93 -6.19 17.51 9.39
C GLY A 93 -5.00 17.45 10.35
N ALA A 94 -3.97 16.66 10.03
CA ALA A 94 -2.73 16.58 10.81
C ALA A 94 -1.93 17.90 10.79
N ALA A 95 -2.07 18.75 9.76
CA ALA A 95 -1.47 20.07 9.74
C ALA A 95 -2.03 21.03 10.80
N PHE A 96 -3.27 20.80 11.25
CA PHE A 96 -3.98 21.64 12.23
C PHE A 96 -4.01 21.04 13.64
N VAL A 97 -3.16 20.06 13.92
CA VAL A 97 -3.06 19.45 15.24
C VAL A 97 -2.58 20.45 16.29
N GLN A 98 -3.29 20.50 17.42
CA GLN A 98 -2.98 21.33 18.59
C GLN A 98 -2.98 20.51 19.89
N LYS A 99 -3.66 19.36 19.91
CA LYS A 99 -3.77 18.45 21.06
C LYS A 99 -3.42 17.05 20.65
N LEU A 100 -2.91 16.26 21.57
CA LEU A 100 -2.47 14.89 21.33
C LEU A 100 -3.59 14.01 20.73
N TRP A 101 -4.83 14.15 21.19
CA TRP A 101 -5.93 13.37 20.64
C TRP A 101 -6.24 13.66 19.17
N HIS A 102 -5.92 14.87 18.66
CA HIS A 102 -6.01 15.16 17.21
C HIS A 102 -5.08 14.25 16.42
N VAL A 103 -3.87 13.95 16.95
CA VAL A 103 -2.92 13.02 16.32
C VAL A 103 -3.54 11.63 16.21
N TYR A 104 -4.17 11.14 17.29
CA TYR A 104 -4.83 9.82 17.27
C TYR A 104 -5.92 9.73 16.22
N VAL A 105 -6.72 10.79 16.06
CA VAL A 105 -7.81 10.82 15.08
C VAL A 105 -7.26 10.97 13.66
N THR A 106 -6.38 11.93 13.41
CA THR A 106 -5.92 12.24 12.05
C THR A 106 -4.97 11.18 11.51
N THR A 107 -3.90 10.87 12.23
CA THR A 107 -2.89 9.89 11.79
C THR A 107 -3.25 8.47 12.24
N GLY A 108 -3.75 8.30 13.45
CA GLY A 108 -4.12 6.99 14.00
C GLY A 108 -5.34 6.38 13.33
N LEU A 109 -6.41 7.15 13.09
CA LEU A 109 -7.66 6.62 12.53
C LEU A 109 -7.78 6.90 11.03
N PHE A 110 -7.83 8.18 10.62
CA PHE A 110 -8.09 8.54 9.21
C PHE A 110 -7.00 8.06 8.27
N MET A 111 -5.75 8.34 8.57
CA MET A 111 -4.64 7.92 7.69
C MET A 111 -4.44 6.41 7.74
N ALA A 112 -4.63 5.74 8.87
CA ALA A 112 -4.48 4.29 8.97
C ALA A 112 -5.56 3.53 8.19
N LEU A 113 -6.83 3.89 8.34
CA LEU A 113 -7.93 3.28 7.60
C LEU A 113 -7.83 3.60 6.11
N GLY A 114 -7.48 4.85 5.76
CA GLY A 114 -7.24 5.23 4.37
C GLY A 114 -6.11 4.43 3.73
N ALA A 115 -4.98 4.28 4.40
CA ALA A 115 -3.86 3.47 3.92
C ALA A 115 -4.24 1.98 3.79
N GLY A 116 -5.02 1.46 4.75
CA GLY A 116 -5.54 0.08 4.70
C GLY A 116 -6.38 -0.21 3.47
N GLY A 117 -7.19 0.76 3.02
CA GLY A 117 -8.04 0.60 1.85
C GLY A 117 -7.31 0.66 0.50
N VAL A 118 -6.13 1.27 0.44
CA VAL A 118 -5.25 1.24 -0.75
C VAL A 118 -4.07 0.28 -0.56
N ALA A 119 -4.18 -0.67 0.35
CA ALA A 119 -3.17 -1.69 0.61
C ALA A 119 -3.21 -2.84 -0.40
N MET A 120 -2.35 -3.84 -0.18
CA MET A 120 -2.17 -5.00 -1.05
C MET A 120 -3.46 -5.79 -1.31
N THR A 121 -4.40 -5.83 -0.36
CA THR A 121 -5.70 -6.50 -0.52
C THR A 121 -6.49 -5.93 -1.70
N THR A 122 -6.58 -4.62 -1.82
CA THR A 122 -7.29 -3.95 -2.92
C THR A 122 -6.52 -4.07 -4.24
N GLY A 123 -5.18 -3.94 -4.20
CA GLY A 123 -4.32 -4.20 -5.36
C GLY A 123 -4.48 -5.61 -5.90
N ALA A 124 -4.52 -6.61 -5.03
CA ALA A 124 -4.75 -8.01 -5.38
C ALA A 124 -6.12 -8.21 -6.04
N THR A 125 -7.18 -7.59 -5.50
CA THR A 125 -8.53 -7.68 -6.06
C THR A 125 -8.60 -7.12 -7.48
N VAL A 126 -8.01 -5.93 -7.71
CA VAL A 126 -7.98 -5.34 -9.06
C VAL A 126 -7.15 -6.19 -10.01
N THR A 127 -5.98 -6.65 -9.59
CA THR A 127 -5.10 -7.49 -10.42
C THR A 127 -5.79 -8.80 -10.79
N ALA A 128 -6.50 -9.43 -9.85
CA ALA A 128 -7.22 -10.68 -10.10
C ALA A 128 -8.36 -10.52 -11.13
N ARG A 129 -9.00 -9.36 -11.16
CA ARG A 129 -10.10 -9.05 -12.09
C ARG A 129 -9.60 -8.66 -13.49
N TRP A 130 -8.48 -7.95 -13.58
CA TRP A 130 -7.98 -7.37 -14.83
C TRP A 130 -6.96 -8.25 -15.57
N PHE A 131 -6.35 -9.23 -14.87
CA PHE A 131 -5.29 -10.07 -15.44
C PHE A 131 -5.61 -11.55 -15.28
N GLU A 132 -5.60 -12.30 -16.38
CA GLU A 132 -5.54 -13.76 -16.39
C GLU A 132 -4.12 -14.24 -16.66
N ALA A 133 -3.43 -13.67 -17.66
CA ALA A 133 -2.03 -13.87 -17.89
C ALA A 133 -1.18 -12.82 -17.14
N ARG A 134 0.04 -13.19 -16.75
CA ARG A 134 1.01 -12.31 -16.07
C ARG A 134 0.51 -11.72 -14.74
N ARG A 135 -0.33 -12.45 -14.03
CA ARG A 135 -0.83 -12.04 -12.70
C ARG A 135 0.31 -11.80 -11.71
N GLY A 136 1.36 -12.63 -11.73
CA GLY A 136 2.51 -12.48 -10.85
C GLY A 136 3.25 -11.17 -11.09
N VAL A 137 3.53 -10.84 -12.35
CA VAL A 137 4.16 -9.56 -12.72
C VAL A 137 3.30 -8.38 -12.28
N ALA A 138 1.98 -8.43 -12.55
CA ALA A 138 1.06 -7.36 -12.17
C ALA A 138 1.01 -7.14 -10.65
N MET A 139 0.99 -8.25 -9.88
CA MET A 139 1.08 -8.21 -8.42
C MET A 139 2.43 -7.68 -7.93
N GLY A 140 3.53 -8.08 -8.58
CA GLY A 140 4.87 -7.60 -8.29
C GLY A 140 5.01 -6.09 -8.52
N ILE A 141 4.43 -5.55 -9.60
CA ILE A 141 4.39 -4.10 -9.87
C ILE A 141 3.59 -3.37 -8.79
N ALA A 142 2.42 -3.87 -8.43
CA ALA A 142 1.60 -3.28 -7.38
C ALA A 142 2.32 -3.27 -6.02
N ALA A 143 2.94 -4.38 -5.62
CA ALA A 143 3.72 -4.49 -4.38
C ALA A 143 4.98 -3.62 -4.42
N GLY A 144 5.71 -3.61 -5.54
CA GLY A 144 6.86 -2.73 -5.77
C GLY A 144 6.49 -1.26 -5.65
N GLY A 145 5.29 -0.87 -6.10
CA GLY A 145 4.75 0.47 -5.92
C GLY A 145 4.65 0.90 -4.46
N MET A 146 4.27 0.01 -3.55
CA MET A 146 4.22 0.32 -2.11
C MET A 146 5.62 0.65 -1.56
N SER A 147 6.63 -0.12 -1.94
CA SER A 147 8.03 0.13 -1.53
C SER A 147 8.58 1.40 -2.17
N ALA A 148 8.29 1.64 -3.45
CA ALA A 148 8.64 2.89 -4.14
C ALA A 148 7.99 4.11 -3.47
N GLY A 149 6.78 3.97 -2.95
CA GLY A 149 6.09 5.02 -2.21
C GLY A 149 6.85 5.47 -0.98
N GLN A 150 7.34 4.54 -0.17
CA GLN A 150 8.16 4.86 0.98
C GLN A 150 9.47 5.53 0.55
N LEU A 151 10.13 4.99 -0.47
CA LEU A 151 11.39 5.50 -1.00
C LEU A 151 11.30 6.95 -1.52
N ILE A 152 10.18 7.32 -2.12
CA ILE A 152 9.98 8.65 -2.73
C ILE A 152 9.35 9.63 -1.73
N VAL A 153 8.29 9.22 -1.03
CA VAL A 153 7.48 10.13 -0.23
C VAL A 153 8.17 10.50 1.08
N ILE A 154 8.97 9.60 1.69
CA ILE A 154 9.69 9.91 2.93
C ILE A 154 10.73 11.02 2.72
N PRO A 155 11.64 10.94 1.73
CA PRO A 155 12.59 12.04 1.46
C PRO A 155 11.89 13.34 1.04
N LEU A 156 10.80 13.23 0.26
CA LEU A 156 10.01 14.40 -0.12
C LEU A 156 9.39 15.07 1.10
N ALA A 157 8.80 14.30 2.03
CA ALA A 157 8.26 14.82 3.28
C ALA A 157 9.33 15.49 4.14
N MET A 158 10.53 14.88 4.21
CA MET A 158 11.68 15.47 4.93
C MET A 158 12.09 16.80 4.29
N ALA A 159 12.27 16.86 2.98
CA ALA A 159 12.62 18.08 2.26
C ALA A 159 11.56 19.18 2.49
N LEU A 160 10.28 18.86 2.35
CA LEU A 160 9.20 19.81 2.62
C LEU A 160 9.19 20.29 4.07
N THR A 161 9.53 19.41 5.01
CA THR A 161 9.62 19.75 6.44
C THR A 161 10.76 20.72 6.72
N LEU A 162 11.90 20.52 6.08
CA LEU A 162 13.06 21.41 6.23
C LEU A 162 12.81 22.81 5.62
N TRP A 163 12.06 22.89 4.51
CA TRP A 163 11.82 24.16 3.83
C TRP A 163 10.60 24.94 4.38
N PHE A 164 9.53 24.24 4.72
CA PHE A 164 8.25 24.86 5.06
C PHE A 164 7.70 24.48 6.43
N GLY A 165 8.40 23.61 7.16
CA GLY A 165 7.94 23.05 8.42
C GLY A 165 6.98 21.86 8.24
N TRP A 166 6.83 21.08 9.31
CA TRP A 166 6.08 19.82 9.29
C TRP A 166 4.57 20.00 8.99
N ARG A 167 3.95 21.08 9.45
CA ARG A 167 2.53 21.38 9.20
C ARG A 167 2.25 21.59 7.71
N MET A 168 3.07 22.40 7.06
CA MET A 168 2.94 22.65 5.62
C MET A 168 3.29 21.42 4.79
N SER A 169 4.23 20.61 5.26
CA SER A 169 4.56 19.32 4.63
C SER A 169 3.34 18.38 4.59
N PHE A 170 2.62 18.23 5.70
CA PHE A 170 1.36 17.46 5.75
C PHE A 170 0.30 18.04 4.81
N LEU A 171 0.17 19.36 4.79
CA LEU A 171 -0.81 20.03 3.95
C LEU A 171 -0.52 19.85 2.46
N TRP A 172 0.72 20.04 2.04
CA TRP A 172 1.12 19.84 0.63
C TRP A 172 0.97 18.39 0.18
N LEU A 173 1.36 17.43 0.99
CA LEU A 173 1.23 16.02 0.66
C LEU A 173 -0.23 15.57 0.63
N GLY A 174 -1.04 16.00 1.60
CA GLY A 174 -2.47 15.72 1.62
C GLY A 174 -3.23 16.37 0.47
N ALA A 175 -2.98 17.67 0.20
CA ALA A 175 -3.56 18.39 -0.92
C ALA A 175 -3.13 17.79 -2.27
N GLY A 176 -1.85 17.48 -2.43
CA GLY A 176 -1.31 16.82 -3.64
C GLY A 176 -2.01 15.50 -3.92
N LEU A 177 -2.23 14.67 -2.88
CA LEU A 177 -3.00 13.43 -3.04
C LEU A 177 -4.43 13.70 -3.50
N LEU A 178 -5.14 14.66 -2.87
CA LEU A 178 -6.54 14.94 -3.21
C LEU A 178 -6.70 15.64 -4.56
N VAL A 179 -5.75 16.48 -4.97
CA VAL A 179 -5.83 17.24 -6.23
C VAL A 179 -5.34 16.41 -7.43
N PHE A 180 -4.32 15.57 -7.27
CA PHE A 180 -3.74 14.83 -8.40
C PHE A 180 -4.12 13.35 -8.40
N VAL A 181 -3.91 12.64 -7.27
CA VAL A 181 -4.08 11.19 -7.22
C VAL A 181 -5.56 10.79 -7.19
N LEU A 182 -6.38 11.50 -6.43
CA LEU A 182 -7.81 11.18 -6.33
C LEU A 182 -8.55 11.38 -7.67
N PRO A 183 -8.42 12.50 -8.42
CA PRO A 183 -9.07 12.62 -9.74
C PRO A 183 -8.51 11.61 -10.75
N MET A 184 -7.21 11.35 -10.73
CA MET A 184 -6.63 10.31 -11.58
C MET A 184 -7.24 8.93 -11.27
N ALA A 185 -7.40 8.58 -9.99
CA ALA A 185 -8.04 7.33 -9.58
C ALA A 185 -9.51 7.28 -10.01
N LEU A 186 -10.25 8.39 -9.90
CA LEU A 186 -11.62 8.51 -10.38
C LEU A 186 -11.77 8.18 -11.87
N TRP A 187 -10.82 8.63 -12.69
CA TRP A 187 -10.89 8.49 -14.14
C TRP A 187 -10.32 7.18 -14.64
N LEU A 188 -9.21 6.71 -14.09
CA LEU A 188 -8.47 5.56 -14.61
C LEU A 188 -8.87 4.25 -13.92
N VAL A 189 -9.16 4.24 -12.62
CA VAL A 189 -9.54 3.02 -11.91
C VAL A 189 -10.96 2.60 -12.29
N ARG A 190 -11.12 1.33 -12.66
CA ARG A 190 -12.40 0.67 -12.96
C ARG A 190 -12.47 -0.65 -12.19
N ASN A 191 -13.68 -1.08 -11.84
CA ASN A 191 -13.84 -2.31 -11.09
C ASN A 191 -13.52 -3.53 -11.96
N ASP A 192 -14.09 -3.57 -13.14
CA ASP A 192 -14.03 -4.72 -14.02
C ASP A 192 -13.73 -4.30 -15.47
N PRO A 193 -13.01 -5.11 -16.26
CA PRO A 193 -12.74 -4.83 -17.67
C PRO A 193 -14.00 -4.74 -18.51
N GLU A 194 -15.05 -5.45 -18.12
CA GLU A 194 -16.36 -5.50 -18.78
C GLU A 194 -17.07 -4.15 -18.80
N GLU A 195 -16.82 -3.26 -17.83
CA GLU A 195 -17.33 -1.87 -17.81
C GLU A 195 -16.88 -1.08 -19.06
N ARG A 196 -15.86 -1.54 -19.76
CA ARG A 196 -15.33 -0.96 -21.02
C ARG A 196 -15.52 -1.89 -22.22
N GLY A 197 -16.30 -2.95 -22.09
CA GLY A 197 -16.46 -3.97 -23.13
C GLY A 197 -15.18 -4.76 -23.43
N LEU A 198 -14.23 -4.81 -22.47
CA LEU A 198 -12.95 -5.47 -22.60
C LEU A 198 -12.95 -6.81 -21.85
N ARG A 199 -12.05 -7.68 -22.26
CA ARG A 199 -11.74 -8.92 -21.53
C ARG A 199 -10.52 -8.71 -20.62
N PRO A 200 -10.38 -9.52 -19.57
CA PRO A 200 -9.15 -9.56 -18.80
C PRO A 200 -7.93 -9.79 -19.70
N TYR A 201 -6.80 -9.19 -19.34
CA TYR A 201 -5.56 -9.34 -20.10
C TYR A 201 -5.11 -10.81 -20.15
N GLY A 202 -5.01 -11.36 -21.37
CA GLY A 202 -4.61 -12.76 -21.59
C GLY A 202 -5.72 -13.80 -21.47
N ALA A 203 -6.98 -13.39 -21.42
CA ALA A 203 -8.12 -14.31 -21.42
C ALA A 203 -8.22 -15.06 -22.77
N THR A 204 -8.13 -16.38 -22.74
CA THR A 204 -8.16 -17.26 -23.93
C THR A 204 -9.45 -18.03 -24.10
N GLY A 205 -10.36 -18.02 -23.09
CA GLY A 205 -11.63 -18.74 -23.09
C GLY A 205 -12.81 -17.96 -23.68
N PRO A 206 -13.99 -18.60 -23.87
CA PRO A 206 -15.21 -17.88 -24.18
C PRO A 206 -15.54 -16.84 -23.10
N ALA A 207 -16.17 -15.72 -23.48
CA ALA A 207 -16.53 -14.67 -22.54
C ALA A 207 -17.38 -15.28 -21.40
N GLN A 208 -16.84 -15.26 -20.18
CA GLN A 208 -17.63 -15.66 -19.01
C GLN A 208 -18.71 -14.61 -18.81
N THR A 209 -19.94 -15.04 -18.69
CA THR A 209 -21.05 -14.14 -18.36
C THR A 209 -20.86 -13.59 -16.95
N ALA A 210 -21.28 -12.34 -16.70
CA ALA A 210 -21.21 -11.71 -15.37
C ALA A 210 -21.79 -12.62 -14.25
N ALA A 211 -22.79 -13.44 -14.59
CA ALA A 211 -23.36 -14.46 -13.69
C ALA A 211 -22.35 -15.58 -13.34
N GLN A 212 -21.53 -16.03 -14.30
CA GLN A 212 -20.52 -17.06 -14.07
C GLN A 212 -19.35 -16.52 -13.23
N VAL A 213 -18.92 -15.31 -13.49
CA VAL A 213 -17.88 -14.63 -12.67
C VAL A 213 -18.37 -14.45 -11.23
N THR A 214 -19.63 -14.03 -11.07
CA THR A 214 -20.24 -13.88 -9.72
C THR A 214 -20.41 -15.24 -9.03
N ALA A 215 -20.75 -16.30 -9.75
CA ALA A 215 -20.87 -17.65 -9.19
C ALA A 215 -19.52 -18.21 -8.74
N VAL A 216 -18.45 -18.02 -9.53
CA VAL A 216 -17.08 -18.43 -9.17
C VAL A 216 -16.56 -17.61 -7.98
N GLN A 217 -16.84 -16.30 -7.93
CA GLN A 217 -16.51 -15.45 -6.79
C GLN A 217 -17.29 -15.84 -5.52
N LYS A 218 -18.55 -16.24 -5.65
CA LYS A 218 -19.38 -16.72 -4.53
C LYS A 218 -18.92 -18.09 -4.03
N ALA A 219 -18.57 -18.99 -4.93
CA ALA A 219 -18.04 -20.33 -4.58
C ALA A 219 -16.65 -20.25 -3.91
N GLY A 220 -15.83 -19.22 -4.24
CA GLY A 220 -14.52 -19.00 -3.63
C GLY A 220 -14.54 -18.23 -2.29
N ARG A 221 -15.72 -17.84 -1.80
CA ARG A 221 -15.85 -17.14 -0.49
C ARG A 221 -15.75 -18.14 0.66
N VAL A 222 -14.54 -18.44 1.05
CA VAL A 222 -14.29 -19.14 2.31
C VAL A 222 -14.44 -18.16 3.47
N SER A 223 -15.22 -18.53 4.47
CA SER A 223 -15.34 -17.75 5.71
C SER A 223 -13.98 -17.69 6.41
N VAL A 224 -13.65 -16.55 7.04
CA VAL A 224 -12.42 -16.43 7.84
C VAL A 224 -12.35 -17.51 8.91
N LEU A 225 -13.50 -17.85 9.52
CA LEU A 225 -13.59 -18.94 10.52
C LEU A 225 -13.29 -20.32 9.92
N GLU A 226 -13.68 -20.58 8.68
CA GLU A 226 -13.35 -21.82 7.99
C GLU A 226 -11.86 -21.87 7.61
N ALA A 227 -11.30 -20.73 7.14
CA ALA A 227 -9.88 -20.62 6.85
C ALA A 227 -9.01 -20.87 8.10
N MET A 228 -9.43 -20.38 9.27
CA MET A 228 -8.73 -20.58 10.56
C MET A 228 -8.70 -22.05 11.02
N ARG A 229 -9.57 -22.91 10.49
CA ARG A 229 -9.57 -24.35 10.79
C ARG A 229 -8.51 -25.12 10.02
N VAL A 230 -7.91 -24.50 8.99
CA VAL A 230 -6.92 -25.16 8.12
C VAL A 230 -5.50 -24.81 8.59
N PRO A 231 -4.61 -25.80 8.87
CA PRO A 231 -3.24 -25.55 9.34
C PRO A 231 -2.43 -24.61 8.43
N GLN A 232 -2.66 -24.65 7.12
CA GLN A 232 -2.00 -23.81 6.12
C GLN A 232 -2.24 -22.31 6.37
N PHE A 233 -3.42 -21.93 6.91
CA PHE A 233 -3.70 -20.55 7.30
C PHE A 233 -2.73 -20.06 8.38
N TRP A 234 -2.50 -20.86 9.42
CA TRP A 234 -1.61 -20.52 10.52
C TRP A 234 -0.14 -20.48 10.11
N LEU A 235 0.29 -21.41 9.25
CA LEU A 235 1.64 -21.41 8.67
C LEU A 235 1.88 -20.12 7.85
N LEU A 236 0.92 -19.74 6.99
CA LEU A 236 1.02 -18.51 6.22
C LEU A 236 1.05 -17.27 7.13
N MET A 237 0.20 -17.26 8.16
CA MET A 237 0.15 -16.18 9.15
C MET A 237 1.47 -16.07 9.93
N ALA A 238 2.05 -17.20 10.35
CA ALA A 238 3.35 -17.24 11.02
C ALA A 238 4.47 -16.71 10.11
N THR A 239 4.49 -17.09 8.83
CA THR A 239 5.46 -16.59 7.85
C THR A 239 5.35 -15.07 7.67
N PHE A 240 4.13 -14.53 7.55
CA PHE A 240 3.92 -13.10 7.47
C PHE A 240 4.28 -12.37 8.76
N PHE A 241 4.02 -12.99 9.92
CA PHE A 241 4.42 -12.44 11.21
C PHE A 241 5.94 -12.32 11.33
N VAL A 242 6.66 -13.40 11.02
CA VAL A 242 8.15 -13.40 11.04
C VAL A 242 8.70 -12.36 10.07
N CYS A 243 8.20 -12.31 8.82
CA CYS A 243 8.61 -11.32 7.83
C CYS A 243 8.32 -9.89 8.30
N GLY A 244 7.13 -9.62 8.83
CA GLY A 244 6.74 -8.30 9.34
C GLY A 244 7.59 -7.87 10.54
N TYR A 245 7.82 -8.79 11.47
CA TYR A 245 8.64 -8.53 12.66
C TYR A 245 10.10 -8.25 12.31
N THR A 246 10.72 -9.08 11.48
CA THR A 246 12.14 -8.93 11.10
C THR A 246 12.36 -7.74 10.20
N SER A 247 11.61 -7.59 9.11
CA SER A 247 11.85 -6.56 8.12
C SER A 247 11.38 -5.17 8.57
N ASN A 248 10.14 -5.05 9.06
CA ASN A 248 9.58 -3.77 9.46
C ASN A 248 9.85 -3.45 10.94
N GLY A 249 9.77 -4.43 11.82
CA GLY A 249 9.96 -4.25 13.25
C GLY A 249 11.43 -4.03 13.60
N VAL A 250 12.30 -4.94 13.21
CA VAL A 250 13.73 -4.91 13.61
C VAL A 250 14.55 -4.05 12.65
N VAL A 251 14.59 -4.41 11.36
CA VAL A 251 15.51 -3.76 10.41
C VAL A 251 15.15 -2.29 10.21
N LEU A 252 13.93 -1.96 9.80
CA LEU A 252 13.57 -0.57 9.49
C LEU A 252 13.55 0.34 10.72
N THR A 253 13.29 -0.20 11.91
CA THR A 253 13.20 0.61 13.13
C THR A 253 14.58 0.82 13.78
N HIS A 254 15.42 -0.22 13.80
CA HIS A 254 16.66 -0.20 14.56
C HIS A 254 17.92 -0.01 13.71
N PHE A 255 17.84 -0.18 12.39
CA PHE A 255 19.01 -0.07 11.51
C PHE A 255 19.69 1.30 11.59
N MET A 256 18.92 2.40 11.50
CA MET A 256 19.48 3.74 11.51
C MET A 256 20.17 4.08 12.85
N PRO A 257 19.52 3.92 14.03
CA PRO A 257 20.17 4.11 15.31
C PRO A 257 21.42 3.24 15.45
N HIS A 258 21.35 1.96 15.10
CA HIS A 258 22.45 1.02 15.18
C HIS A 258 23.65 1.44 14.30
N ALA A 259 23.40 1.86 13.06
CA ALA A 259 24.46 2.33 12.18
C ALA A 259 25.17 3.56 12.74
N LEU A 260 24.43 4.52 13.30
CA LEU A 260 24.98 5.73 13.89
C LEU A 260 25.80 5.43 15.17
N GLU A 261 25.36 4.49 16.00
CA GLU A 261 26.10 4.01 17.18
C GLU A 261 27.43 3.34 16.81
N HIS A 262 27.52 2.75 15.60
CA HIS A 262 28.74 2.13 15.07
C HIS A 262 29.56 3.08 14.19
N ASN A 263 29.39 4.40 14.33
CA ASN A 263 30.15 5.46 13.65
C ASN A 263 29.97 5.46 12.10
N PHE A 264 28.93 4.88 11.56
CA PHE A 264 28.56 5.11 10.16
C PHE A 264 27.96 6.51 10.01
N SER A 265 28.26 7.19 8.91
CA SER A 265 27.64 8.48 8.63
C SER A 265 26.15 8.34 8.29
N GLU A 266 25.36 9.38 8.54
CA GLU A 266 23.94 9.42 8.17
C GLU A 266 23.73 9.13 6.67
N LEU A 267 24.65 9.61 5.82
CA LEU A 267 24.61 9.38 4.39
C LEU A 267 24.83 7.89 4.04
N GLN A 268 25.78 7.22 4.68
CA GLN A 268 26.04 5.79 4.46
C GLN A 268 24.84 4.94 4.91
N ALA A 269 24.29 5.22 6.09
CA ALA A 269 23.14 4.51 6.63
C ALA A 269 21.88 4.73 5.77
N SER A 270 21.62 5.96 5.34
CA SER A 270 20.49 6.26 4.45
C SER A 270 20.65 5.66 3.05
N THR A 271 21.86 5.64 2.51
CA THR A 271 22.16 4.99 1.23
C THR A 271 21.91 3.49 1.30
N ALA A 272 22.32 2.82 2.37
CA ALA A 272 22.08 1.38 2.58
C ALA A 272 20.57 1.07 2.63
N LEU A 273 19.76 1.87 3.33
CA LEU A 273 18.30 1.74 3.33
C LEU A 273 17.70 2.00 1.95
N GLY A 274 18.24 2.97 1.21
CA GLY A 274 17.83 3.25 -0.16
C GLY A 274 18.09 2.06 -1.09
N VAL A 275 19.29 1.46 -1.01
CA VAL A 275 19.62 0.24 -1.77
C VAL A 275 18.72 -0.92 -1.38
N MET A 276 18.45 -1.11 -0.09
CA MET A 276 17.51 -2.15 0.39
C MET A 276 16.10 -1.94 -0.19
N GLY A 277 15.62 -0.70 -0.20
CA GLY A 277 14.31 -0.36 -0.81
C GLY A 277 14.28 -0.63 -2.32
N ALA A 278 15.33 -0.25 -3.04
CA ALA A 278 15.44 -0.52 -4.47
C ALA A 278 15.48 -2.03 -4.77
N MET A 279 16.25 -2.80 -4.00
CA MET A 279 16.31 -4.27 -4.11
C MET A 279 14.97 -4.92 -3.79
N ASN A 280 14.21 -4.37 -2.84
CA ASN A 280 12.86 -4.83 -2.54
C ASN A 280 11.90 -4.65 -3.74
N VAL A 281 11.96 -3.50 -4.44
CA VAL A 281 11.17 -3.26 -5.66
C VAL A 281 11.56 -4.26 -6.75
N LEU A 282 12.84 -4.45 -7.00
CA LEU A 282 13.34 -5.41 -8.01
C LEU A 282 12.96 -6.84 -7.65
N GLY A 283 13.12 -7.22 -6.37
CA GLY A 283 12.78 -8.54 -5.86
C GLY A 283 11.29 -8.87 -5.98
N THR A 284 10.40 -7.93 -5.66
CA THR A 284 8.95 -8.15 -5.78
C THR A 284 8.49 -8.29 -7.23
N ILE A 285 9.03 -7.51 -8.14
CA ILE A 285 8.73 -7.64 -9.58
C ILE A 285 9.32 -8.93 -10.14
N GLY A 286 10.59 -9.23 -9.78
CA GLY A 286 11.30 -10.43 -10.22
C GLY A 286 10.64 -11.71 -9.73
N SER A 287 10.24 -11.78 -8.45
CA SER A 287 9.51 -12.92 -7.89
C SER A 287 8.15 -13.12 -8.56
N GLY A 288 7.43 -12.03 -8.85
CA GLY A 288 6.18 -12.08 -9.60
C GLY A 288 6.35 -12.67 -11.01
N TRP A 289 7.40 -12.25 -11.71
CA TRP A 289 7.74 -12.80 -13.03
C TRP A 289 8.14 -14.28 -12.96
N LEU A 290 8.90 -14.65 -11.93
CA LEU A 290 9.31 -16.04 -11.70
C LEU A 290 8.11 -16.94 -11.41
N CYS A 291 7.16 -16.48 -10.58
CA CYS A 291 5.91 -17.17 -10.31
C CYS A 291 5.05 -17.39 -11.57
N ASP A 292 5.05 -16.42 -12.49
CA ASP A 292 4.33 -16.58 -13.76
C ASP A 292 4.97 -17.58 -14.70
N ARG A 293 6.31 -17.80 -14.62
CA ARG A 293 7.04 -18.75 -15.47
C ARG A 293 7.13 -20.18 -14.89
N LEU A 294 7.46 -20.30 -13.61
CA LEU A 294 7.72 -21.60 -12.96
C LEU A 294 6.48 -22.17 -12.25
N GLY A 295 5.39 -21.41 -12.24
CA GLY A 295 4.22 -21.75 -11.44
C GLY A 295 4.44 -21.43 -9.95
N ARG A 296 3.34 -21.41 -9.19
CA ARG A 296 3.33 -20.93 -7.78
C ARG A 296 4.06 -21.85 -6.81
N ARG A 297 4.27 -23.13 -7.14
CA ARG A 297 4.89 -24.12 -6.25
C ARG A 297 6.41 -24.05 -6.26
N GLY A 298 7.03 -23.68 -7.38
CA GLY A 298 8.48 -23.60 -7.52
C GLY A 298 9.11 -22.55 -6.59
N PRO A 299 8.72 -21.27 -6.70
CA PRO A 299 9.30 -20.19 -5.89
C PRO A 299 8.98 -20.23 -4.39
N LEU A 300 8.02 -21.06 -3.95
CA LEU A 300 7.67 -21.23 -2.53
C LEU A 300 8.47 -22.38 -1.88
N ALA A 301 9.13 -23.20 -2.70
CA ALA A 301 9.90 -24.37 -2.24
C ALA A 301 11.42 -24.09 -2.15
N THR A 302 11.87 -22.94 -2.69
CA THR A 302 13.25 -22.42 -2.59
C THR A 302 13.33 -21.28 -1.59
#